data_73462d2c29f4c1831bfd3b06e6c44aef
#
_entry.id   73462d2c29f4c1831bfd3b06e6c44aef
#
_cell.length_a   1.000
_cell.length_b   1.000
_cell.length_c   1.000
_cell.angle_alpha   90.00
_cell.angle_beta   90.00
_cell.angle_gamma   90.00
#
_symmetry.space_group_name_H-M   'P 1'
#
loop_
_entity.id
_entity.type
_entity.pdbx_description
1 polymer ?
#
loop_
_entity_poly.entity_id
_entity_poly.type
_entity_poly.pdbx_seq_one_letter_code
_entity_poly.pdbx_strand_id
1 'polypeptide(L)'
;MKYKNLNYLVFFIYLISSSSSYSIERPDIKNLIIHDEKKKIEKVEFFNSKKKIVSLNDYKSNLVIVNFWATWCAPCKEEMPHLNKLKSKSDFQEIEIVPINIADEELTKTKEFFEELNLNNLEIFYGSSLELAKEFKLRGIPTTIIIDKEGYEFARIIGFIDFENKSFLDWLSKHL
;
A
#
# COMPACT_ATOMS: atom_id res chain seq x y z
N MET A 1 32.27 -44.02 59.14
CA MET A 1 32.25 -43.38 57.81
C MET A 1 30.82 -42.90 57.54
N LYS A 2 30.63 -41.56 57.56
CA LYS A 2 29.31 -40.94 57.38
C LYS A 2 29.28 -40.32 55.98
N TYR A 3 28.43 -40.82 55.07
CA TYR A 3 28.18 -40.16 53.82
C TYR A 3 27.13 -39.07 54.00
N LYS A 4 27.50 -37.84 53.76
CA LYS A 4 26.59 -36.68 53.68
C LYS A 4 25.93 -36.70 52.30
N ASN A 5 24.61 -36.87 52.31
CA ASN A 5 23.79 -36.67 51.12
C ASN A 5 23.71 -35.17 50.79
N LEU A 6 24.32 -34.81 49.66
CA LEU A 6 24.22 -33.47 49.12
C LEU A 6 23.08 -33.41 48.14
N ASN A 7 21.93 -32.91 48.60
CA ASN A 7 20.79 -32.64 47.75
C ASN A 7 21.07 -31.44 46.86
N TYR A 8 21.36 -31.67 45.61
CA TYR A 8 21.39 -30.60 44.61
C TYR A 8 19.96 -30.25 44.20
N LEU A 9 19.48 -29.15 44.74
CA LEU A 9 18.22 -28.52 44.33
C LEU A 9 18.45 -27.80 43.03
N VAL A 10 18.14 -28.48 41.91
CA VAL A 10 18.21 -27.89 40.57
C VAL A 10 17.02 -26.97 40.42
N PHE A 11 17.24 -25.66 40.60
CA PHE A 11 16.28 -24.62 40.23
C PHE A 11 16.22 -24.53 38.70
N PHE A 12 15.21 -25.19 38.12
CA PHE A 12 14.86 -24.96 36.73
C PHE A 12 14.19 -23.60 36.66
N ILE A 13 14.96 -22.56 36.32
CA ILE A 13 14.44 -21.25 35.95
C ILE A 13 13.86 -21.41 34.54
N TYR A 14 12.56 -21.63 34.44
CA TYR A 14 11.82 -21.45 33.23
C TYR A 14 11.83 -19.97 32.87
N LEU A 15 12.77 -19.54 32.02
CA LEU A 15 12.67 -18.29 31.27
C LEU A 15 11.49 -18.42 30.30
N ILE A 16 10.31 -18.02 30.76
CA ILE A 16 9.17 -17.74 29.88
C ILE A 16 9.58 -16.48 29.13
N SER A 17 10.22 -16.69 27.96
CA SER A 17 10.32 -15.64 26.97
C SER A 17 8.91 -15.37 26.46
N SER A 18 8.23 -14.41 27.07
CA SER A 18 7.03 -13.82 26.52
C SER A 18 7.44 -13.14 25.20
N SER A 19 7.41 -13.88 24.11
CA SER A 19 7.38 -13.29 22.77
C SER A 19 6.08 -12.50 22.67
N SER A 20 6.18 -11.21 22.97
CA SER A 20 5.12 -10.26 22.67
C SER A 20 4.95 -10.29 21.16
N SER A 21 4.02 -11.09 20.68
CA SER A 21 3.55 -10.98 19.31
C SER A 21 2.93 -9.59 19.18
N TYR A 22 3.68 -8.64 18.68
CA TYR A 22 3.16 -7.35 18.27
C TYR A 22 2.24 -7.60 17.07
N SER A 23 0.98 -7.92 17.34
CA SER A 23 -0.03 -7.93 16.30
C SER A 23 -0.24 -6.47 15.88
N ILE A 24 0.05 -6.16 14.64
CA ILE A 24 -0.27 -4.86 14.08
C ILE A 24 -1.79 -4.75 14.11
N GLU A 25 -2.30 -3.87 14.97
CA GLU A 25 -3.73 -3.67 15.12
C GLU A 25 -4.34 -3.19 13.80
N ARG A 26 -5.41 -3.83 13.37
CA ARG A 26 -6.13 -3.48 12.15
C ARG A 26 -6.75 -2.09 12.31
N PRO A 27 -6.55 -1.16 11.36
CA PRO A 27 -7.17 0.15 11.44
C PRO A 27 -8.70 0.05 11.26
N ASP A 28 -9.44 0.96 11.88
CA ASP A 28 -10.91 1.04 11.72
C ASP A 28 -11.26 1.67 10.35
N ILE A 29 -11.09 0.86 9.31
CA ILE A 29 -11.38 1.21 7.92
C ILE A 29 -12.19 0.07 7.32
N LYS A 30 -13.48 0.32 7.07
CA LYS A 30 -14.45 -0.71 6.68
C LYS A 30 -14.12 -1.40 5.35
N ASN A 31 -13.54 -0.66 4.40
CA ASN A 31 -13.24 -1.12 3.05
C ASN A 31 -11.78 -1.55 2.86
N LEU A 32 -10.99 -1.62 3.93
CA LEU A 32 -9.65 -2.17 3.94
C LEU A 32 -9.69 -3.69 4.11
N ILE A 33 -9.11 -4.39 3.18
CA ILE A 33 -8.91 -5.85 3.20
C ILE A 33 -7.42 -6.09 3.41
N ILE A 34 -7.06 -6.70 4.54
CA ILE A 34 -5.70 -7.20 4.81
C ILE A 34 -5.71 -8.69 4.46
N HIS A 35 -4.78 -9.14 3.65
CA HIS A 35 -4.70 -10.52 3.22
C HIS A 35 -4.05 -11.40 4.28
N ASP A 36 -4.65 -12.56 4.58
CA ASP A 36 -4.04 -13.58 5.45
C ASP A 36 -2.77 -14.16 4.79
N GLU A 37 -2.80 -14.28 3.46
CA GLU A 37 -1.66 -14.68 2.63
C GLU A 37 -1.37 -13.58 1.62
N LYS A 38 -0.13 -13.09 1.62
CA LYS A 38 0.32 -12.07 0.67
C LYS A 38 0.28 -12.62 -0.76
N LYS A 39 -0.09 -11.76 -1.71
CA LYS A 39 -0.20 -12.13 -3.13
C LYS A 39 0.98 -11.57 -3.90
N LYS A 40 1.73 -12.43 -4.54
CA LYS A 40 2.80 -11.98 -5.42
C LYS A 40 2.23 -11.19 -6.58
N ILE A 41 2.79 -10.01 -6.82
CA ILE A 41 2.48 -9.23 -8.01
C ILE A 41 3.46 -9.66 -9.11
N GLU A 42 2.90 -10.13 -10.21
CA GLU A 42 3.67 -10.45 -11.40
C GLU A 42 4.19 -9.16 -12.07
N LYS A 43 4.86 -9.31 -13.21
CA LYS A 43 5.35 -8.16 -13.96
C LYS A 43 4.16 -7.35 -14.51
N VAL A 44 3.95 -6.16 -13.95
CA VAL A 44 2.91 -5.23 -14.41
C VAL A 44 3.58 -4.02 -15.02
N GLU A 45 3.17 -3.67 -16.22
CA GLU A 45 3.68 -2.54 -16.99
C GLU A 45 2.57 -1.54 -17.28
N PHE A 46 2.92 -0.26 -17.27
CA PHE A 46 2.05 0.87 -17.57
C PHE A 46 2.90 2.02 -18.12
N PHE A 47 2.30 3.13 -18.48
CA PHE A 47 3.00 4.27 -19.07
C PHE A 47 3.07 5.44 -18.09
N ASN A 48 4.15 6.19 -18.15
CA ASN A 48 4.23 7.49 -17.49
C ASN A 48 3.81 8.63 -18.45
N SER A 49 3.78 9.87 -17.93
CA SER A 49 3.43 11.07 -18.71
C SER A 49 4.29 11.34 -19.95
N LYS A 50 5.48 10.72 -20.03
CA LYS A 50 6.41 10.79 -21.16
C LYS A 50 6.23 9.63 -22.15
N LYS A 51 5.16 8.85 -22.01
CA LYS A 51 4.86 7.65 -22.81
C LYS A 51 5.94 6.55 -22.71
N LYS A 52 6.72 6.55 -21.65
CA LYS A 52 7.67 5.47 -21.37
C LYS A 52 7.00 4.37 -20.57
N ILE A 53 7.35 3.13 -20.90
CA ILE A 53 6.93 1.96 -20.12
C ILE A 53 7.64 1.99 -18.76
N VAL A 54 6.88 1.79 -17.71
CA VAL A 54 7.30 1.68 -16.31
C VAL A 54 6.78 0.37 -15.77
N SER A 55 7.53 -0.29 -14.93
CA SER A 55 7.14 -1.54 -14.27
C SER A 55 6.97 -1.32 -12.76
N LEU A 56 5.99 -1.99 -12.15
CA LEU A 56 5.92 -2.01 -10.67
C LEU A 56 7.19 -2.59 -10.04
N ASN A 57 7.93 -3.44 -10.76
CA ASN A 57 9.21 -3.96 -10.30
C ASN A 57 10.30 -2.89 -10.14
N ASP A 58 10.15 -1.72 -10.77
CA ASP A 58 11.09 -0.61 -10.66
C ASP A 58 11.04 0.05 -9.27
N TYR A 59 9.96 -0.21 -8.52
CA TYR A 59 9.73 0.32 -7.16
C TYR A 59 10.00 -0.70 -6.05
N LYS A 60 10.60 -1.86 -6.36
CA LYS A 60 11.01 -2.84 -5.34
C LYS A 60 11.95 -2.20 -4.32
N SER A 61 11.85 -2.67 -3.09
CA SER A 61 12.50 -2.14 -1.88
C SER A 61 11.78 -0.93 -1.26
N ASN A 62 10.68 -0.47 -1.83
CA ASN A 62 9.80 0.53 -1.25
C ASN A 62 8.44 -0.09 -0.89
N LEU A 63 7.74 0.54 0.05
CA LEU A 63 6.30 0.31 0.20
C LEU A 63 5.60 1.04 -0.95
N VAL A 64 4.78 0.33 -1.72
CA VAL A 64 4.11 0.92 -2.89
C VAL A 64 2.60 0.97 -2.69
N ILE A 65 2.02 2.13 -2.92
CA ILE A 65 0.57 2.34 -2.99
C ILE A 65 0.20 2.52 -4.46
N VAL A 66 -0.41 1.51 -5.05
CA VAL A 66 -0.98 1.60 -6.41
C VAL A 66 -2.44 1.97 -6.30
N ASN A 67 -2.84 3.10 -6.88
CA ASN A 67 -4.22 3.55 -6.89
C ASN A 67 -4.77 3.55 -8.31
N PHE A 68 -5.84 2.81 -8.54
CA PHE A 68 -6.53 2.75 -9.84
C PHE A 68 -7.72 3.72 -9.85
N TRP A 69 -7.72 4.63 -10.82
CA TRP A 69 -8.66 5.74 -10.86
C TRP A 69 -9.02 6.16 -12.29
N ALA A 70 -9.93 7.13 -12.44
CA ALA A 70 -10.31 7.75 -13.70
C ALA A 70 -10.77 9.20 -13.49
N THR A 71 -10.67 10.05 -14.51
CA THR A 71 -11.06 11.47 -14.41
C THR A 71 -12.55 11.68 -14.16
N TRP A 72 -13.40 10.79 -14.65
CA TRP A 72 -14.85 10.80 -14.48
C TRP A 72 -15.36 10.17 -13.17
N CYS A 73 -14.45 9.59 -12.39
CA CYS A 73 -14.79 8.90 -11.14
C CYS A 73 -14.89 9.90 -9.98
N ALA A 74 -16.10 10.25 -9.55
CA ALA A 74 -16.31 11.25 -8.49
C ALA A 74 -15.58 10.91 -7.18
N PRO A 75 -15.68 9.69 -6.58
CA PRO A 75 -14.93 9.37 -5.36
C PRO A 75 -13.41 9.37 -5.57
N CYS A 76 -12.90 9.10 -6.79
CA CYS A 76 -11.49 9.24 -7.10
C CYS A 76 -11.04 10.71 -7.03
N LYS A 77 -11.86 11.63 -7.55
CA LYS A 77 -11.60 13.07 -7.48
C LYS A 77 -11.49 13.56 -6.04
N GLU A 78 -12.27 12.99 -5.13
CA GLU A 78 -12.25 13.33 -3.71
C GLU A 78 -10.98 12.81 -3.01
N GLU A 79 -10.48 11.60 -3.35
CA GLU A 79 -9.33 11.02 -2.64
C GLU A 79 -7.96 11.44 -3.17
N MET A 80 -7.85 11.84 -4.45
CA MET A 80 -6.56 12.19 -5.06
C MET A 80 -5.80 13.32 -4.34
N PRO A 81 -6.44 14.39 -3.84
CA PRO A 81 -5.77 15.39 -3.01
C PRO A 81 -5.19 14.82 -1.71
N HIS A 82 -5.84 13.84 -1.08
CA HIS A 82 -5.35 13.17 0.13
C HIS A 82 -4.12 12.30 -0.16
N LEU A 83 -4.11 11.58 -1.29
CA LEU A 83 -2.93 10.87 -1.79
C LEU A 83 -1.75 11.83 -2.06
N ASN A 84 -2.04 12.96 -2.70
CA ASN A 84 -1.04 13.99 -2.97
C ASN A 84 -0.42 14.55 -1.68
N LYS A 85 -1.22 14.76 -0.64
CA LYS A 85 -0.74 15.17 0.68
C LYS A 85 0.05 14.06 1.38
N LEU A 86 -0.39 12.79 1.28
CA LEU A 86 0.34 11.66 1.84
C LEU A 86 1.77 11.61 1.28
N LYS A 87 1.95 11.76 -0.05
CA LYS A 87 3.29 11.76 -0.68
C LYS A 87 4.17 12.91 -0.20
N SER A 88 3.60 14.03 0.22
CA SER A 88 4.36 15.20 0.72
C SER A 88 4.77 15.11 2.20
N LYS A 89 4.25 14.14 2.96
CA LYS A 89 4.56 13.99 4.40
C LYS A 89 5.97 13.43 4.60
N SER A 90 6.77 14.05 5.48
CA SER A 90 8.15 13.65 5.79
C SER A 90 8.26 12.19 6.24
N ASP A 91 7.28 11.74 7.04
CA ASP A 91 7.28 10.42 7.64
C ASP A 91 6.97 9.28 6.64
N PHE A 92 6.53 9.64 5.43
CA PHE A 92 6.13 8.72 4.36
C PHE A 92 6.94 8.89 3.07
N GLN A 93 8.12 9.49 3.12
CA GLN A 93 8.95 9.71 1.92
C GLN A 93 9.43 8.41 1.26
N GLU A 94 9.55 7.32 2.04
CA GLU A 94 9.94 6.00 1.51
C GLU A 94 8.78 5.27 0.82
N ILE A 95 7.57 5.84 0.82
CA ILE A 95 6.43 5.25 0.10
C ILE A 95 6.43 5.75 -1.34
N GLU A 96 6.31 4.81 -2.28
CA GLU A 96 6.00 5.16 -3.65
C GLU A 96 4.48 5.14 -3.86
N ILE A 97 3.95 6.22 -4.45
CA ILE A 97 2.54 6.33 -4.81
C ILE A 97 2.43 6.34 -6.32
N VAL A 98 1.72 5.35 -6.84
CA VAL A 98 1.58 5.09 -8.29
C VAL A 98 0.09 5.17 -8.66
N PRO A 99 -0.45 6.38 -8.90
CA PRO A 99 -1.84 6.56 -9.31
C PRO A 99 -1.97 6.29 -10.80
N ILE A 100 -2.56 5.14 -11.17
CA ILE A 100 -2.70 4.71 -12.57
C ILE A 100 -4.11 5.05 -13.06
N ASN A 101 -4.19 5.96 -14.03
CA ASN A 101 -5.44 6.20 -14.75
C ASN A 101 -5.72 5.03 -15.69
N ILE A 102 -6.87 4.40 -15.52
CA ILE A 102 -7.32 3.26 -16.34
C ILE A 102 -8.54 3.60 -17.22
N ALA A 103 -8.76 4.87 -17.51
CA ALA A 103 -9.97 5.30 -18.20
C ALA A 103 -9.91 5.21 -19.73
N ASP A 104 -8.89 4.66 -20.34
CA ASP A 104 -8.70 4.63 -21.81
C ASP A 104 -9.01 6.00 -22.47
N GLU A 105 -8.52 7.08 -21.86
CA GLU A 105 -8.72 8.46 -22.29
C GLU A 105 -7.42 9.14 -22.69
N GLU A 106 -7.53 10.29 -23.36
CA GLU A 106 -6.37 11.06 -23.77
C GLU A 106 -5.57 11.57 -22.57
N LEU A 107 -4.24 11.48 -22.63
CA LEU A 107 -3.33 11.95 -21.59
C LEU A 107 -3.55 13.43 -21.21
N THR A 108 -4.03 14.24 -22.16
CA THR A 108 -4.39 15.65 -21.93
C THR A 108 -5.42 15.80 -20.82
N LYS A 109 -6.48 15.00 -20.82
CA LYS A 109 -7.51 15.02 -19.75
C LYS A 109 -6.93 14.68 -18.38
N THR A 110 -6.02 13.70 -18.32
CA THR A 110 -5.33 13.36 -17.09
C THR A 110 -4.48 14.54 -16.59
N LYS A 111 -3.77 15.23 -17.48
CA LYS A 111 -2.98 16.42 -17.11
C LYS A 111 -3.86 17.56 -16.60
N GLU A 112 -4.94 17.87 -17.31
CA GLU A 112 -5.92 18.89 -16.88
C GLU A 112 -6.50 18.58 -15.51
N PHE A 113 -6.82 17.31 -15.25
CA PHE A 113 -7.29 16.85 -13.93
C PHE A 113 -6.23 17.08 -12.83
N PHE A 114 -4.96 16.76 -13.09
CA PHE A 114 -3.86 17.00 -12.14
C PHE A 114 -3.66 18.49 -11.86
N GLU A 115 -3.76 19.32 -12.89
CA GLU A 115 -3.68 20.78 -12.76
C GLU A 115 -4.86 21.33 -11.96
N GLU A 116 -6.10 20.93 -12.29
CA GLU A 116 -7.32 21.36 -11.59
C GLU A 116 -7.24 21.10 -10.08
N LEU A 117 -6.73 19.92 -9.69
CA LEU A 117 -6.65 19.52 -8.29
C LEU A 117 -5.29 19.83 -7.61
N ASN A 118 -4.36 20.48 -8.31
CA ASN A 118 -3.02 20.82 -7.81
C ASN A 118 -2.24 19.57 -7.30
N LEU A 119 -2.24 18.47 -8.04
CA LEU A 119 -1.62 17.21 -7.66
C LEU A 119 -0.10 17.20 -7.95
N ASN A 120 0.64 18.15 -7.37
CA ASN A 120 2.05 18.41 -7.72
C ASN A 120 3.06 17.40 -7.13
N ASN A 121 2.64 16.57 -6.17
CA ASN A 121 3.52 15.57 -5.54
C ASN A 121 3.34 14.18 -6.15
N LEU A 122 2.41 14.02 -7.09
CA LEU A 122 2.12 12.74 -7.75
C LEU A 122 2.59 12.77 -9.19
N GLU A 123 3.11 11.64 -9.66
CA GLU A 123 3.39 11.44 -11.07
C GLU A 123 2.14 10.94 -11.81
N ILE A 124 2.06 11.22 -13.11
CA ILE A 124 0.98 10.75 -13.97
C ILE A 124 1.37 9.41 -14.57
N PHE A 125 0.54 8.39 -14.28
CA PHE A 125 0.62 7.08 -14.89
C PHE A 125 -0.73 6.72 -15.53
N TYR A 126 -0.68 5.93 -16.60
CA TYR A 126 -1.87 5.42 -17.28
C TYR A 126 -1.58 4.07 -17.93
N GLY A 127 -2.61 3.28 -18.12
CA GLY A 127 -2.47 1.95 -18.70
C GLY A 127 -3.79 1.40 -19.21
N SER A 128 -3.71 0.24 -19.87
CA SER A 128 -4.89 -0.44 -20.39
C SER A 128 -5.85 -0.83 -19.27
N SER A 129 -7.09 -0.32 -19.35
CA SER A 129 -8.14 -0.64 -18.38
C SER A 129 -8.40 -2.14 -18.28
N LEU A 130 -8.46 -2.82 -19.42
CA LEU A 130 -8.78 -4.24 -19.49
C LEU A 130 -7.67 -5.11 -18.89
N GLU A 131 -6.41 -4.83 -19.22
CA GLU A 131 -5.27 -5.61 -18.77
C GLU A 131 -5.05 -5.44 -17.27
N LEU A 132 -5.01 -4.19 -16.80
CA LEU A 132 -4.82 -3.88 -15.39
C LEU A 132 -6.00 -4.35 -14.51
N ALA A 133 -7.23 -4.18 -14.99
CA ALA A 133 -8.41 -4.66 -14.27
C ALA A 133 -8.41 -6.19 -14.14
N LYS A 134 -7.97 -6.91 -15.17
CA LYS A 134 -7.86 -8.38 -15.15
C LYS A 134 -6.73 -8.82 -14.22
N GLU A 135 -5.54 -8.23 -14.32
CA GLU A 135 -4.37 -8.57 -13.51
C GLU A 135 -4.65 -8.39 -12.02
N PHE A 136 -5.14 -7.21 -11.64
CA PHE A 136 -5.45 -6.90 -10.24
C PHE A 136 -6.83 -7.36 -9.77
N LYS A 137 -7.61 -7.99 -10.65
CA LYS A 137 -8.99 -8.43 -10.37
C LYS A 137 -9.83 -7.29 -9.79
N LEU A 138 -9.74 -6.12 -10.44
CA LEU A 138 -10.46 -4.93 -10.01
C LEU A 138 -11.97 -5.15 -10.13
N ARG A 139 -12.70 -4.72 -9.11
CA ARG A 139 -14.18 -4.77 -9.09
C ARG A 139 -14.81 -3.39 -9.32
N GLY A 140 -14.00 -2.35 -9.34
CA GLY A 140 -14.39 -0.96 -9.53
C GLY A 140 -13.26 -0.02 -9.18
N ILE A 141 -13.50 1.26 -9.31
CA ILE A 141 -12.59 2.34 -8.94
C ILE A 141 -13.30 3.32 -7.99
N PRO A 142 -12.55 3.97 -7.08
CA PRO A 142 -11.13 3.74 -6.85
C PRO A 142 -10.87 2.38 -6.23
N THR A 143 -9.72 1.80 -6.53
CA THR A 143 -9.18 0.65 -5.81
C THR A 143 -7.71 0.91 -5.53
N THR A 144 -7.32 0.78 -4.27
CA THR A 144 -5.93 0.94 -3.85
C THR A 144 -5.35 -0.41 -3.46
N ILE A 145 -4.16 -0.72 -3.99
CA ILE A 145 -3.39 -1.92 -3.67
C ILE A 145 -2.16 -1.49 -2.88
N ILE A 146 -1.87 -2.16 -1.77
CA ILE A 146 -0.71 -1.87 -0.95
C ILE A 146 0.26 -3.05 -1.06
N ILE A 147 1.46 -2.74 -1.55
CA ILE A 147 2.50 -3.71 -1.90
C ILE A 147 3.70 -3.47 -0.99
N ASP A 148 4.21 -4.55 -0.39
CA ASP A 148 5.38 -4.49 0.48
C ASP A 148 6.71 -4.38 -0.29
N LYS A 149 7.81 -4.23 0.46
CA LYS A 149 9.17 -4.08 -0.07
C LYS A 149 9.66 -5.31 -0.85
N GLU A 150 9.05 -6.46 -0.64
CA GLU A 150 9.32 -7.70 -1.36
C GLU A 150 8.50 -7.86 -2.65
N GLY A 151 7.55 -6.95 -2.89
CA GLY A 151 6.70 -6.94 -4.09
C GLY A 151 5.43 -7.79 -3.97
N TYR A 152 4.93 -8.00 -2.75
CA TYR A 152 3.68 -8.72 -2.51
C TYR A 152 2.56 -7.75 -2.10
N GLU A 153 1.40 -7.89 -2.72
CA GLU A 153 0.18 -7.27 -2.22
C GLU A 153 -0.18 -7.89 -0.87
N PHE A 154 -0.22 -7.09 0.18
CA PHE A 154 -0.63 -7.55 1.50
C PHE A 154 -1.94 -6.92 1.97
N ALA A 155 -2.37 -5.83 1.32
CA ALA A 155 -3.66 -5.20 1.61
C ALA A 155 -4.23 -4.51 0.38
N ARG A 156 -5.55 -4.29 0.38
CA ARG A 156 -6.24 -3.46 -0.61
C ARG A 156 -7.42 -2.72 -0.01
N ILE A 157 -7.76 -1.62 -0.63
CA ILE A 157 -8.92 -0.81 -0.30
C ILE A 157 -9.82 -0.75 -1.54
N ILE A 158 -11.10 -1.05 -1.39
CA ILE A 158 -12.07 -1.02 -2.48
C ILE A 158 -13.04 0.14 -2.24
N GLY A 159 -12.99 1.16 -3.09
CA GLY A 159 -13.70 2.43 -2.92
C GLY A 159 -12.86 3.48 -2.20
N PHE A 160 -13.48 4.63 -1.98
CA PHE A 160 -12.87 5.81 -1.37
C PHE A 160 -12.26 5.55 0.01
N ILE A 161 -11.11 6.17 0.26
CA ILE A 161 -10.51 6.32 1.58
C ILE A 161 -9.98 7.74 1.78
N ASP A 162 -10.07 8.22 3.01
CA ASP A 162 -9.30 9.38 3.44
C ASP A 162 -7.88 8.96 3.81
N PHE A 163 -6.91 9.19 2.92
CA PHE A 163 -5.49 8.88 3.16
C PHE A 163 -4.84 9.75 4.25
N GLU A 164 -5.56 10.74 4.81
CA GLU A 164 -5.13 11.51 5.96
C GLU A 164 -5.72 10.96 7.27
N ASN A 165 -6.56 9.92 7.21
CA ASN A 165 -7.12 9.27 8.39
C ASN A 165 -6.01 8.78 9.33
N LYS A 166 -6.03 9.22 10.58
CA LYS A 166 -4.98 8.91 11.56
C LYS A 166 -4.79 7.40 11.77
N SER A 167 -5.89 6.65 11.87
CA SER A 167 -5.81 5.20 12.06
C SER A 167 -5.14 4.49 10.87
N PHE A 168 -5.41 4.96 9.65
CA PHE A 168 -4.73 4.48 8.45
C PHE A 168 -3.23 4.82 8.45
N LEU A 169 -2.88 6.07 8.76
CA LEU A 169 -1.48 6.51 8.81
C LEU A 169 -0.68 5.78 9.89
N ASP A 170 -1.24 5.62 11.08
CA ASP A 170 -0.63 4.87 12.19
C ASP A 170 -0.42 3.38 11.83
N TRP A 171 -1.36 2.79 11.09
CA TRP A 171 -1.23 1.44 10.60
C TRP A 171 -0.18 1.33 9.50
N LEU A 172 -0.23 2.23 8.50
CA LEU A 172 0.68 2.23 7.36
C LEU A 172 2.14 2.40 7.81
N SER A 173 2.39 3.28 8.79
CA SER A 173 3.73 3.54 9.33
C SER A 173 4.40 2.32 9.95
N LYS A 174 3.62 1.33 10.40
CA LYS A 174 4.16 0.07 10.95
C LYS A 174 4.67 -0.89 9.87
N HIS A 175 4.48 -0.56 8.60
CA HIS A 175 4.93 -1.34 7.45
C HIS A 175 6.09 -0.68 6.67
N LEU A 176 6.62 0.45 7.16
CA LEU A 176 7.76 1.19 6.58
C LEU A 176 9.15 0.59 6.90
#